data_32b097ec365dcf362fc0d998d262a69c
#
_entry.id   32b097ec365dcf362fc0d998d262a69c
#
_cell.length_a   1.000
_cell.length_b   1.000
_cell.length_c   1.000
_cell.angle_alpha   90.00
_cell.angle_beta   90.00
_cell.angle_gamma   90.00
#
_symmetry.space_group_name_H-M   'P 1'
#
loop_
_entity.id
_entity.type
_entity.pdbx_description
1 polymer ?
#
loop_
_entity_poly.entity_id
_entity_poly.type
_entity_poly.pdbx_seq_one_letter_code
_entity_poly.pdbx_strand_id
1 'polypeptide(L)'
;MSKIVKVLAREIIDSRGNPTVEAEVHLEGGFVGMAAAPSGASTGSREALELRDGDKSRFLGKGVLKAIAAVNGPIAEALVGQDAKAQADVDQVMIDLDGTENKSKFGANAILAVSLANAKAAAAAKGMPLFEHIAELNGTAGQFSMPLPMMNIINGGEHADNNVDIQEFMIQPVGAKTLKEALRIGAEVFHNLAKVLKAKGLSTAVGDEGGFAPNLESNAAALAAIQEAVEAAGYVLGKDVTLAMDCAASEFFDKETGKYNMKGEGKIFTSEEFNFYLQDLANQYPIVSIEDGLDESDWAGFKHQTELLGDKLQLVGDDLFVTNTKILARGIEEGITNSILIKFNQIGSLTETLAAIKMAKDAGFTAVISHRSGETEDATIADLAVGTAAGQIKTGSMSRSDRVAKYNQLLRIEEALGERAPFNGLKEVKGQA
;
A
#
# COMPACT_ATOMS: atom_id res chain seq x y z
N MET A 1 -3.69 10.94 32.16
CA MET A 1 -3.15 9.57 31.92
C MET A 1 -2.67 9.36 30.48
N SER A 2 -2.78 10.36 29.62
CA SER A 2 -2.35 10.28 28.20
C SER A 2 -1.06 11.01 27.87
N LYS A 3 -0.38 11.56 28.88
CA LYS A 3 0.93 12.18 28.67
C LYS A 3 2.00 11.15 28.38
N ILE A 4 2.84 11.45 27.41
CA ILE A 4 3.98 10.63 27.04
C ILE A 4 5.04 10.72 28.13
N VAL A 5 5.50 9.58 28.63
CA VAL A 5 6.57 9.52 29.65
C VAL A 5 7.86 8.91 29.09
N LYS A 6 7.77 8.16 28.00
CA LYS A 6 8.94 7.53 27.38
C LYS A 6 8.68 7.25 25.90
N VAL A 7 9.68 7.49 25.08
CA VAL A 7 9.72 7.13 23.66
C VAL A 7 11.03 6.41 23.41
N LEU A 8 10.98 5.27 22.77
CA LEU A 8 12.19 4.51 22.42
C LEU A 8 12.01 3.81 21.07
N ALA A 9 13.11 3.50 20.42
CA ALA A 9 13.13 2.72 19.20
C ALA A 9 14.25 1.66 19.25
N ARG A 10 14.05 0.65 18.42
CA ARG A 10 15.02 -0.42 18.17
C ARG A 10 15.03 -0.80 16.70
N GLU A 11 16.12 -1.43 16.31
CA GLU A 11 16.27 -2.06 15.00
C GLU A 11 15.64 -3.46 15.06
N ILE A 12 14.71 -3.74 14.15
CA ILE A 12 14.14 -5.08 13.95
C ILE A 12 14.37 -5.53 12.51
N ILE A 13 14.07 -6.77 12.19
CA ILE A 13 14.29 -7.35 10.86
C ILE A 13 12.98 -7.46 10.12
N ASP A 14 12.93 -6.97 8.87
CA ASP A 14 11.76 -7.02 8.01
C ASP A 14 11.65 -8.32 7.19
N SER A 15 10.61 -8.43 6.37
CA SER A 15 10.30 -9.60 5.54
C SER A 15 11.35 -9.92 4.46
N ARG A 16 12.25 -8.98 4.18
CA ARG A 16 13.36 -9.18 3.23
C ARG A 16 14.69 -9.42 3.91
N GLY A 17 14.71 -9.55 5.25
CA GLY A 17 15.95 -9.72 6.03
C GLY A 17 16.73 -8.42 6.21
N ASN A 18 16.12 -7.26 5.98
CA ASN A 18 16.73 -5.95 6.19
C ASN A 18 16.29 -5.34 7.52
N PRO A 19 17.12 -4.51 8.16
CA PRO A 19 16.70 -3.80 9.36
C PRO A 19 15.67 -2.73 9.06
N THR A 20 14.76 -2.50 10.01
CA THR A 20 13.82 -1.39 10.03
C THR A 20 13.59 -0.88 11.45
N VAL A 21 12.92 0.25 11.56
CA VAL A 21 12.68 0.94 12.84
C VAL A 21 11.37 0.46 13.45
N GLU A 22 11.45 0.01 14.71
CA GLU A 22 10.29 -0.20 15.58
C GLU A 22 10.35 0.78 16.74
N ALA A 23 9.26 1.49 17.02
CA ALA A 23 9.18 2.44 18.11
C ALA A 23 8.12 2.05 19.14
N GLU A 24 8.32 2.45 20.37
CA GLU A 24 7.35 2.38 21.45
C GLU A 24 7.11 3.76 22.02
N VAL A 25 5.84 4.05 22.34
CA VAL A 25 5.42 5.23 23.08
C VAL A 25 4.72 4.77 24.35
N HIS A 26 5.22 5.21 25.50
CA HIS A 26 4.71 4.86 26.83
C HIS A 26 4.03 6.09 27.45
N LEU A 27 2.85 5.86 28.04
CA LEU A 27 2.04 6.90 28.66
C LEU A 27 2.00 6.75 30.20
N GLU A 28 1.70 7.85 30.91
CA GLU A 28 1.57 7.90 32.38
C GLU A 28 0.70 6.78 32.96
N GLY A 29 -0.37 6.38 32.25
CA GLY A 29 -1.29 5.34 32.72
C GLY A 29 -0.77 3.92 32.55
N GLY A 30 0.45 3.72 32.09
CA GLY A 30 1.02 2.40 31.78
C GLY A 30 0.64 1.86 30.41
N PHE A 31 -0.06 2.64 29.60
CA PHE A 31 -0.41 2.28 28.22
C PHE A 31 0.81 2.38 27.32
N VAL A 32 0.96 1.44 26.41
CA VAL A 32 2.09 1.38 25.47
C VAL A 32 1.55 1.14 24.07
N GLY A 33 2.05 1.91 23.11
CA GLY A 33 1.86 1.65 21.68
C GLY A 33 3.20 1.28 21.05
N MET A 34 3.18 0.32 20.14
CA MET A 34 4.36 -0.14 19.41
C MET A 34 4.03 -0.25 17.92
N ALA A 35 4.91 0.25 17.08
CA ALA A 35 4.74 0.19 15.63
C ALA A 35 6.07 0.11 14.91
N ALA A 36 6.07 -0.51 13.73
CA ALA A 36 7.23 -0.64 12.86
C ALA A 36 6.98 0.05 11.51
N ALA A 37 8.03 0.65 10.95
CA ALA A 37 7.98 1.25 9.63
C ALA A 37 8.26 0.21 8.53
N PRO A 38 7.46 0.17 7.44
CA PRO A 38 7.75 -0.65 6.27
C PRO A 38 8.81 0.00 5.38
N SER A 39 9.28 -0.74 4.36
CA SER A 39 10.29 -0.29 3.41
C SER A 39 9.97 -0.74 1.99
N GLY A 40 10.12 0.13 1.00
CA GLY A 40 9.84 -0.19 -0.40
C GLY A 40 11.04 -0.81 -1.14
N ALA A 41 10.76 -1.59 -2.20
CA ALA A 41 11.74 -2.02 -3.20
C ALA A 41 11.73 -1.05 -4.40
N SER A 42 10.61 -0.91 -5.09
CA SER A 42 10.37 0.18 -6.04
C SER A 42 9.92 1.42 -5.26
N THR A 43 10.58 2.54 -5.47
CA THR A 43 10.32 3.77 -4.71
C THR A 43 10.16 4.96 -5.65
N GLY A 44 9.17 5.81 -5.36
CA GLY A 44 9.00 7.09 -6.04
C GLY A 44 10.14 8.05 -5.69
N SER A 45 10.63 8.79 -6.66
CA SER A 45 11.76 9.73 -6.44
C SER A 45 11.42 10.87 -5.49
N ARG A 46 10.14 11.13 -5.28
CA ARG A 46 9.64 12.21 -4.42
C ARG A 46 9.13 11.75 -3.05
N GLU A 47 9.36 10.49 -2.69
CA GLU A 47 9.04 9.98 -1.35
C GLU A 47 9.87 10.70 -0.28
N ALA A 48 9.29 10.83 0.92
CA ALA A 48 10.06 11.20 2.09
C ALA A 48 11.21 10.20 2.32
N LEU A 49 12.33 10.69 2.84
CA LEU A 49 13.57 9.91 2.91
C LEU A 49 13.50 8.81 3.98
N GLU A 50 13.73 7.58 3.57
CA GLU A 50 14.07 6.49 4.48
C GLU A 50 15.55 6.60 4.84
N LEU A 51 15.85 6.90 6.12
CA LEU A 51 17.22 7.10 6.55
C LEU A 51 17.90 5.76 6.83
N ARG A 52 18.95 5.48 6.06
CA ARG A 52 19.84 4.33 6.20
C ARG A 52 21.24 4.80 6.57
N ASP A 53 21.98 3.99 7.33
CA ASP A 53 23.29 4.39 7.85
C ASP A 53 24.37 4.51 6.78
N GLY A 54 24.28 3.71 5.71
CA GLY A 54 25.29 3.65 4.66
C GLY A 54 26.61 2.98 5.07
N ASP A 55 26.70 2.46 6.27
CA ASP A 55 27.87 1.72 6.78
C ASP A 55 27.88 0.30 6.19
N LYS A 56 28.74 0.09 5.20
CA LYS A 56 28.83 -1.18 4.46
C LYS A 56 29.30 -2.36 5.32
N SER A 57 29.91 -2.12 6.47
CA SER A 57 30.33 -3.17 7.39
C SER A 57 29.17 -3.77 8.19
N ARG A 58 27.99 -3.14 8.12
CA ARG A 58 26.81 -3.52 8.88
C ARG A 58 25.57 -3.54 7.98
N PHE A 59 24.89 -4.70 7.86
CA PHE A 59 23.73 -4.89 6.99
C PHE A 59 23.92 -4.37 5.55
N LEU A 60 25.14 -4.47 5.03
CA LEU A 60 25.49 -3.99 3.68
C LEU A 60 25.14 -2.51 3.43
N GLY A 61 25.16 -1.70 4.49
CA GLY A 61 24.81 -0.27 4.44
C GLY A 61 23.35 0.05 4.76
N LYS A 62 22.51 -0.96 5.01
CA LYS A 62 21.07 -0.78 5.23
C LYS A 62 20.66 -0.65 6.70
N GLY A 63 21.63 -0.58 7.64
CA GLY A 63 21.33 -0.33 9.05
C GLY A 63 20.52 0.95 9.26
N VAL A 64 19.80 1.03 10.39
CA VAL A 64 18.93 2.17 10.73
C VAL A 64 19.27 2.80 12.08
N LEU A 65 20.51 2.65 12.54
CA LEU A 65 20.95 3.18 13.84
C LEU A 65 20.87 4.71 13.94
N LYS A 66 21.07 5.43 12.83
CA LYS A 66 20.91 6.89 12.80
C LYS A 66 19.46 7.29 13.04
N ALA A 67 18.52 6.60 12.41
CA ALA A 67 17.09 6.82 12.64
C ALA A 67 16.70 6.49 14.09
N ILE A 68 17.20 5.38 14.63
CA ILE A 68 16.99 4.99 16.02
C ILE A 68 17.54 6.03 16.98
N ALA A 69 18.75 6.55 16.73
CA ALA A 69 19.35 7.61 17.53
C ALA A 69 18.48 8.89 17.53
N ALA A 70 17.89 9.23 16.40
CA ALA A 70 16.95 10.36 16.31
C ALA A 70 15.73 10.16 17.21
N VAL A 71 15.17 8.96 17.27
CA VAL A 71 14.02 8.64 18.15
C VAL A 71 14.45 8.65 19.62
N ASN A 72 15.54 7.98 19.97
CA ASN A 72 15.99 7.83 21.36
C ASN A 72 16.59 9.12 21.94
N GLY A 73 16.95 10.09 21.12
CA GLY A 73 17.49 11.38 21.50
C GLY A 73 16.47 12.52 21.30
N PRO A 74 16.64 13.33 20.25
CA PRO A 74 15.86 14.59 20.10
C PRO A 74 14.35 14.38 20.04
N ILE A 75 13.86 13.33 19.40
CA ILE A 75 12.42 13.05 19.32
C ILE A 75 11.87 12.72 20.72
N ALA A 76 12.51 11.81 21.45
CA ALA A 76 12.10 11.43 22.80
C ALA A 76 12.09 12.64 23.75
N GLU A 77 13.13 13.45 23.70
CA GLU A 77 13.23 14.69 24.53
C GLU A 77 12.10 15.67 24.25
N ALA A 78 11.73 15.84 22.97
CA ALA A 78 10.69 16.78 22.58
C ALA A 78 9.27 16.26 22.89
N LEU A 79 9.05 14.94 22.85
CA LEU A 79 7.71 14.37 23.02
C LEU A 79 7.33 14.06 24.46
N VAL A 80 8.29 13.84 25.36
CA VAL A 80 7.99 13.60 26.79
C VAL A 80 7.22 14.80 27.36
N GLY A 81 6.06 14.53 27.98
CA GLY A 81 5.15 15.54 28.49
C GLY A 81 4.06 15.98 27.52
N GLN A 82 4.14 15.64 26.25
CA GLN A 82 3.09 15.88 25.26
C GLN A 82 1.90 14.96 25.50
N ASP A 83 0.71 15.39 25.09
CA ASP A 83 -0.50 14.57 25.15
C ASP A 83 -0.60 13.68 23.90
N ALA A 84 -0.52 12.37 24.06
CA ALA A 84 -0.61 11.41 22.96
C ALA A 84 -1.94 11.48 22.19
N LYS A 85 -3.02 11.96 22.82
CA LYS A 85 -4.33 12.13 22.16
C LYS A 85 -4.32 13.25 21.11
N ALA A 86 -3.40 14.20 21.21
CA ALA A 86 -3.22 15.28 20.26
C ALA A 86 -2.27 14.84 19.13
N GLN A 87 -2.69 13.87 18.33
CA GLN A 87 -1.87 13.25 17.28
C GLN A 87 -1.25 14.29 16.32
N ALA A 88 -2.04 15.25 15.87
CA ALA A 88 -1.56 16.29 14.95
C ALA A 88 -0.43 17.12 15.56
N ASP A 89 -0.53 17.45 16.86
CA ASP A 89 0.50 18.22 17.57
C ASP A 89 1.76 17.37 17.76
N VAL A 90 1.62 16.10 18.13
CA VAL A 90 2.74 15.16 18.28
C VAL A 90 3.50 15.02 16.96
N ASP A 91 2.79 14.80 15.86
CA ASP A 91 3.39 14.69 14.53
C ASP A 91 4.07 16.01 14.12
N GLN A 92 3.43 17.14 14.38
CA GLN A 92 3.98 18.47 14.04
C GLN A 92 5.27 18.78 14.80
N VAL A 93 5.37 18.40 16.07
CA VAL A 93 6.62 18.53 16.85
C VAL A 93 7.77 17.81 16.17
N MET A 94 7.55 16.59 15.71
CA MET A 94 8.57 15.81 15.00
C MET A 94 8.94 16.40 13.64
N ILE A 95 7.94 16.86 12.89
CA ILE A 95 8.13 17.48 11.57
C ILE A 95 8.93 18.79 11.70
N ASP A 96 8.58 19.64 12.64
CA ASP A 96 9.27 20.92 12.89
C ASP A 96 10.71 20.69 13.37
N LEU A 97 10.92 19.68 14.20
CA LEU A 97 12.23 19.35 14.75
C LEU A 97 13.17 18.79 13.65
N ASP A 98 12.64 18.02 12.69
CA ASP A 98 13.37 17.61 11.50
C ASP A 98 13.70 18.82 10.61
N GLY A 99 12.71 19.68 10.36
CA GLY A 99 12.86 20.95 9.65
C GLY A 99 13.19 20.85 8.16
N THR A 100 13.23 19.65 7.59
CA THR A 100 13.48 19.46 6.17
C THR A 100 12.20 19.08 5.43
N GLU A 101 12.13 19.37 4.14
CA GLU A 101 10.94 19.11 3.32
C GLU A 101 10.62 17.61 3.21
N ASN A 102 11.65 16.77 3.10
CA ASN A 102 11.52 15.33 2.88
C ASN A 102 11.89 14.47 4.09
N LYS A 103 11.94 15.05 5.28
CA LYS A 103 12.31 14.36 6.53
C LYS A 103 13.72 13.75 6.51
N SER A 104 14.65 14.39 5.80
CA SER A 104 16.01 13.87 5.62
C SER A 104 16.90 13.92 6.86
N LYS A 105 16.56 14.73 7.87
CA LYS A 105 17.35 14.83 9.09
C LYS A 105 17.19 13.62 10.01
N PHE A 106 15.96 13.21 10.28
CA PHE A 106 15.65 12.09 11.16
C PHE A 106 15.27 10.81 10.41
N GLY A 107 14.77 10.96 9.19
CA GLY A 107 14.20 9.88 8.38
C GLY A 107 12.69 9.75 8.57
N ALA A 108 11.98 9.54 7.46
CA ALA A 108 10.55 9.24 7.50
C ALA A 108 10.26 7.96 8.28
N ASN A 109 11.15 6.98 8.24
CA ASN A 109 11.04 5.73 9.01
C ASN A 109 11.03 5.98 10.53
N ALA A 110 11.89 6.87 11.04
CA ALA A 110 11.91 7.24 12.45
C ALA A 110 10.60 7.95 12.86
N ILE A 111 10.21 8.98 12.12
CA ILE A 111 9.03 9.78 12.43
C ILE A 111 7.75 8.95 12.33
N LEU A 112 7.61 8.13 11.29
CA LEU A 112 6.45 7.28 11.11
C LEU A 112 6.27 6.26 12.23
N ALA A 113 7.34 5.55 12.59
CA ALA A 113 7.27 4.53 13.64
C ALA A 113 6.76 5.14 14.96
N VAL A 114 7.24 6.34 15.34
CA VAL A 114 6.77 7.06 16.52
C VAL A 114 5.34 7.54 16.35
N SER A 115 4.98 8.11 15.20
CA SER A 115 3.62 8.59 14.90
C SER A 115 2.58 7.48 15.07
N LEU A 116 2.84 6.31 14.52
CA LEU A 116 1.94 5.15 14.62
C LEU A 116 1.92 4.56 16.03
N ALA A 117 3.07 4.45 16.68
CA ALA A 117 3.14 3.99 18.08
C ALA A 117 2.36 4.93 19.02
N ASN A 118 2.43 6.24 18.78
CA ASN A 118 1.65 7.23 19.52
C ASN A 118 0.14 7.02 19.35
N ALA A 119 -0.32 6.80 18.13
CA ALA A 119 -1.74 6.53 17.87
C ALA A 119 -2.23 5.28 18.60
N LYS A 120 -1.43 4.22 18.61
CA LYS A 120 -1.76 2.99 19.33
C LYS A 120 -1.79 3.19 20.85
N ALA A 121 -0.84 3.94 21.40
CA ALA A 121 -0.82 4.27 22.82
C ALA A 121 -2.05 5.11 23.21
N ALA A 122 -2.39 6.12 22.42
CA ALA A 122 -3.56 6.96 22.63
C ALA A 122 -4.87 6.16 22.56
N ALA A 123 -5.01 5.25 21.60
CA ALA A 123 -6.17 4.35 21.51
C ALA A 123 -6.30 3.48 22.78
N ALA A 124 -5.21 2.88 23.23
CA ALA A 124 -5.18 2.10 24.46
C ALA A 124 -5.60 2.93 25.68
N ALA A 125 -5.09 4.16 25.80
CA ALA A 125 -5.46 5.07 26.90
C ALA A 125 -6.94 5.48 26.88
N LYS A 126 -7.55 5.53 25.68
CA LYS A 126 -8.99 5.77 25.51
C LYS A 126 -9.84 4.51 25.73
N GLY A 127 -9.21 3.33 25.85
CA GLY A 127 -9.92 2.05 25.95
C GLY A 127 -10.67 1.67 24.68
N MET A 128 -10.18 2.07 23.51
CA MET A 128 -10.80 1.78 22.22
C MET A 128 -9.82 1.10 21.27
N PRO A 129 -10.32 0.29 20.30
CA PRO A 129 -9.47 -0.25 19.26
C PRO A 129 -8.90 0.84 18.35
N LEU A 130 -7.75 0.55 17.72
CA LEU A 130 -7.04 1.52 16.91
C LEU A 130 -7.89 2.06 15.75
N PHE A 131 -8.67 1.22 15.08
CA PHE A 131 -9.51 1.68 13.95
C PHE A 131 -10.56 2.71 14.39
N GLU A 132 -11.11 2.61 15.60
CA GLU A 132 -12.05 3.61 16.15
C GLU A 132 -11.33 4.93 16.45
N HIS A 133 -10.13 4.86 17.04
CA HIS A 133 -9.31 6.04 17.29
C HIS A 133 -8.92 6.74 15.99
N ILE A 134 -8.53 6.00 14.97
CA ILE A 134 -8.23 6.55 13.64
C ILE A 134 -9.46 7.24 13.05
N ALA A 135 -10.66 6.66 13.17
CA ALA A 135 -11.88 7.28 12.71
C ALA A 135 -12.15 8.62 13.41
N GLU A 136 -11.89 8.71 14.72
CA GLU A 136 -11.99 9.99 15.44
C GLU A 136 -10.98 11.00 14.92
N LEU A 137 -9.72 10.62 14.73
CA LEU A 137 -8.69 11.50 14.17
C LEU A 137 -9.04 11.98 12.75
N ASN A 138 -9.70 11.13 11.97
CA ASN A 138 -10.13 11.43 10.60
C ASN A 138 -11.41 12.28 10.54
N GLY A 139 -12.08 12.52 11.67
CA GLY A 139 -13.35 13.23 11.72
C GLY A 139 -14.54 12.41 11.20
N THR A 140 -14.42 11.09 11.15
CA THR A 140 -15.42 10.15 10.61
C THR A 140 -15.81 9.08 11.63
N ALA A 141 -15.85 9.43 12.90
CA ALA A 141 -16.22 8.52 13.98
C ALA A 141 -17.56 7.80 13.68
N GLY A 142 -17.56 6.48 13.84
CA GLY A 142 -18.73 5.65 13.57
C GLY A 142 -18.98 5.32 12.09
N GLN A 143 -18.19 5.83 11.18
CA GLN A 143 -18.29 5.55 9.75
C GLN A 143 -17.20 4.56 9.33
N PHE A 144 -17.56 3.30 9.18
CA PHE A 144 -16.64 2.22 8.84
C PHE A 144 -17.07 1.48 7.59
N SER A 145 -16.10 0.92 6.87
CA SER A 145 -16.33 -0.10 5.86
C SER A 145 -15.20 -1.11 5.88
N MET A 146 -15.51 -2.37 5.57
CA MET A 146 -14.49 -3.38 5.34
C MET A 146 -13.95 -3.21 3.93
N PRO A 147 -12.64 -3.06 3.75
CA PRO A 147 -12.07 -2.78 2.44
C PRO A 147 -12.14 -3.98 1.49
N LEU A 148 -12.38 -3.71 0.21
CA LEU A 148 -12.18 -4.71 -0.86
C LEU A 148 -10.68 -5.00 -0.97
N PRO A 149 -10.24 -6.26 -0.81
CA PRO A 149 -8.84 -6.59 -1.01
C PRO A 149 -8.47 -6.70 -2.48
N MET A 150 -7.30 -6.16 -2.83
CA MET A 150 -6.62 -6.35 -4.10
C MET A 150 -5.42 -7.26 -3.83
N MET A 151 -5.55 -8.56 -4.17
CA MET A 151 -4.58 -9.58 -3.79
C MET A 151 -3.58 -9.80 -4.92
N ASN A 152 -2.32 -9.47 -4.70
CA ASN A 152 -1.24 -9.65 -5.66
C ASN A 152 -0.89 -11.15 -5.82
N ILE A 153 -1.48 -11.81 -6.81
CA ILE A 153 -1.41 -13.26 -6.97
C ILE A 153 -0.30 -13.74 -7.91
N ILE A 154 0.11 -12.88 -8.87
CA ILE A 154 1.30 -13.08 -9.71
C ILE A 154 2.18 -11.84 -9.61
N ASN A 155 3.45 -12.04 -9.29
CA ASN A 155 4.46 -11.00 -9.14
C ASN A 155 5.36 -10.94 -10.38
N GLY A 156 5.74 -9.73 -10.76
CA GLY A 156 6.75 -9.45 -11.78
C GLY A 156 7.59 -8.25 -11.37
N GLY A 157 8.28 -7.63 -12.32
CA GLY A 157 9.09 -6.42 -12.09
C GLY A 157 10.05 -6.56 -10.92
N GLU A 158 10.11 -5.55 -10.06
CA GLU A 158 10.96 -5.53 -8.87
C GLU A 158 10.50 -6.48 -7.75
N HIS A 159 9.29 -7.05 -7.85
CA HIS A 159 8.74 -7.96 -6.83
C HIS A 159 9.10 -9.44 -7.08
N ALA A 160 9.75 -9.76 -8.19
CA ALA A 160 10.08 -11.13 -8.56
C ALA A 160 11.32 -11.21 -9.45
N ASP A 161 12.09 -12.29 -9.28
CA ASP A 161 13.18 -12.63 -10.18
C ASP A 161 12.65 -13.50 -11.34
N ASN A 162 12.00 -12.86 -12.30
CA ASN A 162 11.43 -13.49 -13.49
C ASN A 162 11.43 -12.53 -14.69
N ASN A 163 10.81 -12.96 -15.81
CA ASN A 163 10.77 -12.19 -17.07
C ASN A 163 9.47 -11.36 -17.27
N VAL A 164 8.65 -11.22 -16.23
CA VAL A 164 7.38 -10.49 -16.32
C VAL A 164 7.61 -9.01 -16.01
N ASP A 165 7.27 -8.12 -16.95
CA ASP A 165 7.55 -6.68 -16.80
C ASP A 165 6.56 -5.96 -15.86
N ILE A 166 5.27 -6.25 -15.97
CA ILE A 166 4.25 -5.69 -15.07
C ILE A 166 4.45 -6.27 -13.66
N GLN A 167 4.51 -5.37 -12.68
CA GLN A 167 4.95 -5.71 -11.32
C GLN A 167 3.94 -6.55 -10.55
N GLU A 168 2.64 -6.28 -10.70
CA GLU A 168 1.59 -6.98 -9.96
C GLU A 168 0.38 -7.27 -10.82
N PHE A 169 -0.09 -8.52 -10.70
CA PHE A 169 -1.41 -8.94 -11.20
C PHE A 169 -2.25 -9.35 -9.99
N MET A 170 -3.36 -8.65 -9.79
CA MET A 170 -4.18 -8.78 -8.60
C MET A 170 -5.56 -9.30 -8.92
N ILE A 171 -6.12 -10.09 -7.99
CA ILE A 171 -7.53 -10.47 -7.98
C ILE A 171 -8.27 -9.64 -6.94
N GLN A 172 -9.54 -9.36 -7.23
CA GLN A 172 -10.46 -8.66 -6.33
C GLN A 172 -11.72 -9.50 -6.20
N PRO A 173 -11.99 -10.11 -5.02
CA PRO A 173 -13.16 -10.98 -4.83
C PRO A 173 -14.45 -10.17 -4.63
N VAL A 174 -14.89 -9.50 -5.68
CA VAL A 174 -16.03 -8.55 -5.67
C VAL A 174 -17.39 -9.20 -5.47
N GLY A 175 -17.52 -10.50 -5.76
CA GLY A 175 -18.76 -11.27 -5.55
C GLY A 175 -19.02 -11.66 -4.10
N ALA A 176 -18.04 -11.49 -3.22
CA ALA A 176 -18.19 -11.77 -1.79
C ALA A 176 -19.15 -10.77 -1.13
N LYS A 177 -19.85 -11.23 -0.09
CA LYS A 177 -20.75 -10.40 0.71
C LYS A 177 -20.11 -9.88 2.00
N THR A 178 -19.01 -10.49 2.41
CA THR A 178 -18.24 -10.15 3.61
C THR A 178 -16.75 -10.20 3.28
N LEU A 179 -15.94 -9.54 4.08
CA LEU A 179 -14.48 -9.66 3.96
C LEU A 179 -14.03 -11.11 4.17
N LYS A 180 -14.59 -11.79 5.16
CA LYS A 180 -14.28 -13.21 5.43
C LYS A 180 -14.50 -14.08 4.20
N GLU A 181 -15.60 -13.87 3.48
CA GLU A 181 -15.88 -14.58 2.23
C GLU A 181 -14.89 -14.18 1.13
N ALA A 182 -14.54 -12.90 1.03
CA ALA A 182 -13.53 -12.43 0.07
C ALA A 182 -12.18 -13.11 0.27
N LEU A 183 -11.74 -13.26 1.52
CA LEU A 183 -10.49 -13.96 1.85
C LEU A 183 -10.57 -15.44 1.50
N ARG A 184 -11.72 -16.08 1.72
CA ARG A 184 -11.94 -17.49 1.33
C ARG A 184 -11.82 -17.66 -0.19
N ILE A 185 -12.49 -16.81 -0.96
CA ILE A 185 -12.39 -16.82 -2.44
C ILE A 185 -10.94 -16.62 -2.87
N GLY A 186 -10.25 -15.63 -2.29
CA GLY A 186 -8.84 -15.36 -2.57
C GLY A 186 -7.93 -16.56 -2.32
N ALA A 187 -8.12 -17.25 -1.19
CA ALA A 187 -7.35 -18.44 -0.85
C ALA A 187 -7.62 -19.60 -1.81
N GLU A 188 -8.87 -19.83 -2.17
CA GLU A 188 -9.24 -20.89 -3.13
C GLU A 188 -8.66 -20.64 -4.52
N VAL A 189 -8.71 -19.40 -5.00
CA VAL A 189 -8.08 -19.00 -6.28
C VAL A 189 -6.56 -19.16 -6.19
N PHE A 190 -5.94 -18.72 -5.10
CA PHE A 190 -4.50 -18.86 -4.88
C PHE A 190 -4.04 -20.33 -4.99
N HIS A 191 -4.72 -21.25 -4.31
CA HIS A 191 -4.37 -22.65 -4.36
C HIS A 191 -4.65 -23.30 -5.72
N ASN A 192 -5.71 -22.89 -6.41
CA ASN A 192 -5.98 -23.33 -7.79
C ASN A 192 -4.95 -22.81 -8.78
N LEU A 193 -4.46 -21.56 -8.58
CA LEU A 193 -3.38 -21.03 -9.42
C LEU A 193 -2.09 -21.85 -9.27
N ALA A 194 -1.76 -22.28 -8.06
CA ALA A 194 -0.61 -23.17 -7.85
C ALA A 194 -0.76 -24.48 -8.69
N LYS A 195 -1.96 -25.05 -8.74
CA LYS A 195 -2.24 -26.24 -9.55
C LYS A 195 -2.11 -25.97 -11.04
N VAL A 196 -2.66 -24.85 -11.52
CA VAL A 196 -2.57 -24.40 -12.92
C VAL A 196 -1.11 -24.23 -13.35
N LEU A 197 -0.31 -23.54 -12.53
CA LEU A 197 1.11 -23.33 -12.84
C LEU A 197 1.90 -24.64 -12.85
N LYS A 198 1.69 -25.52 -11.88
CA LYS A 198 2.33 -26.85 -11.84
C LYS A 198 1.98 -27.69 -13.07
N ALA A 199 0.73 -27.68 -13.49
CA ALA A 199 0.29 -28.41 -14.68
C ALA A 199 0.97 -27.92 -15.96
N LYS A 200 1.38 -26.66 -16.00
CA LYS A 200 2.14 -26.06 -17.11
C LYS A 200 3.66 -26.20 -16.94
N GLY A 201 4.13 -26.86 -15.89
CA GLY A 201 5.57 -26.99 -15.59
C GLY A 201 6.22 -25.69 -15.13
N LEU A 202 5.43 -24.74 -14.62
CA LEU A 202 5.91 -23.44 -14.17
C LEU A 202 6.17 -23.43 -12.66
N SER A 203 7.05 -22.50 -12.21
CA SER A 203 7.40 -22.33 -10.81
C SER A 203 6.21 -21.88 -9.98
N THR A 204 6.09 -22.42 -8.77
CA THR A 204 5.18 -21.93 -7.71
C THR A 204 5.92 -21.28 -6.55
N ALA A 205 7.20 -20.92 -6.74
CA ALA A 205 7.91 -20.06 -5.81
C ALA A 205 7.23 -18.69 -5.76
N VAL A 206 7.23 -18.06 -4.58
CA VAL A 206 6.57 -16.77 -4.36
C VAL A 206 7.59 -15.62 -4.35
N GLY A 207 7.13 -14.46 -4.79
CA GLY A 207 7.88 -13.21 -4.71
C GLY A 207 7.73 -12.53 -3.34
N ASP A 208 8.19 -11.29 -3.26
CA ASP A 208 8.23 -10.51 -2.00
C ASP A 208 6.86 -10.33 -1.36
N GLU A 209 5.81 -10.27 -2.15
CA GLU A 209 4.45 -10.01 -1.67
C GLU A 209 3.58 -11.26 -1.57
N GLY A 210 4.17 -12.44 -1.70
CA GLY A 210 3.50 -13.72 -1.52
C GLY A 210 2.75 -14.25 -2.74
N GLY A 211 2.74 -13.54 -3.86
CA GLY A 211 2.23 -14.02 -5.14
C GLY A 211 3.24 -14.92 -5.84
N PHE A 212 2.77 -15.77 -6.76
CA PHE A 212 3.65 -16.63 -7.54
C PHE A 212 4.52 -15.82 -8.51
N ALA A 213 5.72 -16.30 -8.78
CA ALA A 213 6.71 -15.61 -9.60
C ALA A 213 7.23 -16.49 -10.77
N PRO A 214 6.34 -17.05 -11.61
CA PRO A 214 6.77 -17.86 -12.76
C PRO A 214 7.34 -16.98 -13.87
N ASN A 215 8.17 -17.58 -14.75
CA ASN A 215 8.43 -17.02 -16.06
C ASN A 215 7.23 -17.26 -16.97
N LEU A 216 6.79 -16.23 -17.69
CA LEU A 216 5.64 -16.29 -18.58
C LEU A 216 5.98 -15.65 -19.93
N GLU A 217 5.25 -16.05 -20.97
CA GLU A 217 5.48 -15.57 -22.34
C GLU A 217 5.09 -14.08 -22.50
N SER A 218 4.12 -13.63 -21.72
CA SER A 218 3.57 -12.28 -21.80
C SER A 218 2.79 -11.89 -20.55
N ASN A 219 2.44 -10.61 -20.43
CA ASN A 219 1.50 -10.15 -19.40
C ASN A 219 0.10 -10.76 -19.62
N ALA A 220 -0.33 -10.93 -20.87
CA ALA A 220 -1.59 -11.61 -21.18
C ALA A 220 -1.59 -13.07 -20.73
N ALA A 221 -0.45 -13.76 -20.77
CA ALA A 221 -0.31 -15.11 -20.27
C ALA A 221 -0.52 -15.19 -18.74
N ALA A 222 -0.09 -14.17 -17.99
CA ALA A 222 -0.36 -14.06 -16.56
C ALA A 222 -1.88 -13.95 -16.30
N LEU A 223 -2.55 -13.07 -17.03
CA LEU A 223 -4.01 -12.89 -16.90
C LEU A 223 -4.77 -14.16 -17.30
N ALA A 224 -4.34 -14.86 -18.34
CA ALA A 224 -4.93 -16.13 -18.77
C ALA A 224 -4.78 -17.22 -17.69
N ALA A 225 -3.62 -17.32 -17.05
CA ALA A 225 -3.39 -18.28 -15.95
C ALA A 225 -4.30 -17.98 -14.75
N ILE A 226 -4.48 -16.72 -14.42
CA ILE A 226 -5.39 -16.30 -13.35
C ILE A 226 -6.84 -16.64 -13.71
N GLN A 227 -7.27 -16.40 -14.95
CA GLN A 227 -8.60 -16.81 -15.43
C GLN A 227 -8.84 -18.30 -15.24
N GLU A 228 -7.89 -19.15 -15.66
CA GLU A 228 -7.98 -20.59 -15.46
C GLU A 228 -8.13 -20.96 -13.98
N ALA A 229 -7.39 -20.29 -13.11
CA ALA A 229 -7.45 -20.52 -11.65
C ALA A 229 -8.80 -20.12 -11.05
N VAL A 230 -9.36 -18.99 -11.48
CA VAL A 230 -10.67 -18.52 -11.03
C VAL A 230 -11.76 -19.52 -11.44
N GLU A 231 -11.74 -19.96 -12.69
CA GLU A 231 -12.69 -20.96 -13.22
C GLU A 231 -12.54 -22.31 -12.52
N ALA A 232 -11.29 -22.77 -12.30
CA ALA A 232 -11.01 -24.00 -11.58
C ALA A 232 -11.48 -23.96 -10.11
N ALA A 233 -11.49 -22.79 -9.51
CA ALA A 233 -12.03 -22.58 -8.17
C ALA A 233 -13.58 -22.56 -8.13
N GLY A 234 -14.24 -22.56 -9.28
CA GLY A 234 -15.70 -22.54 -9.38
C GLY A 234 -16.30 -21.15 -9.40
N TYR A 235 -15.50 -20.13 -9.66
CA TYR A 235 -15.95 -18.72 -9.74
C TYR A 235 -16.00 -18.21 -11.16
N VAL A 236 -16.77 -17.16 -11.39
CA VAL A 236 -16.94 -16.50 -12.69
C VAL A 236 -16.10 -15.23 -12.74
N LEU A 237 -15.12 -15.23 -13.64
CA LEU A 237 -14.28 -14.04 -13.87
C LEU A 237 -15.13 -12.88 -14.42
N GLY A 238 -14.99 -11.70 -13.82
CA GLY A 238 -15.77 -10.51 -14.15
C GLY A 238 -17.03 -10.34 -13.28
N LYS A 239 -17.51 -11.41 -12.64
CA LYS A 239 -18.67 -11.38 -11.75
C LYS A 239 -18.32 -11.60 -10.29
N ASP A 240 -17.64 -12.71 -10.00
CA ASP A 240 -17.23 -13.05 -8.64
C ASP A 240 -15.85 -12.49 -8.31
N VAL A 241 -14.97 -12.42 -9.32
CA VAL A 241 -13.59 -11.94 -9.22
C VAL A 241 -13.32 -11.00 -10.38
N THR A 242 -12.85 -9.80 -10.09
CA THR A 242 -12.27 -8.87 -11.08
C THR A 242 -10.77 -8.82 -10.95
N LEU A 243 -10.11 -8.15 -11.89
CA LEU A 243 -8.65 -8.06 -11.95
C LEU A 243 -8.18 -6.61 -11.79
N ALA A 244 -6.97 -6.46 -11.24
CA ALA A 244 -6.27 -5.19 -11.17
C ALA A 244 -4.78 -5.42 -11.49
N MET A 245 -4.12 -4.38 -11.95
CA MET A 245 -2.68 -4.40 -12.24
C MET A 245 -1.99 -3.23 -11.57
N ASP A 246 -0.75 -3.44 -11.15
CA ASP A 246 0.23 -2.40 -10.90
C ASP A 246 1.35 -2.56 -11.91
N CYS A 247 1.44 -1.61 -12.84
CA CYS A 247 2.45 -1.64 -13.88
C CYS A 247 3.83 -1.25 -13.37
N ALA A 248 3.91 -0.36 -12.37
CA ALA A 248 5.15 0.26 -11.91
C ALA A 248 6.00 0.70 -13.11
N ALA A 249 5.37 1.42 -14.03
CA ALA A 249 5.94 1.65 -15.37
C ALA A 249 7.22 2.49 -15.38
N SER A 250 7.53 3.19 -14.29
CA SER A 250 8.82 3.87 -14.10
C SER A 250 10.00 2.90 -14.20
N GLU A 251 9.80 1.63 -13.82
CA GLU A 251 10.86 0.62 -13.81
C GLU A 251 11.32 0.19 -15.22
N PHE A 252 10.46 0.34 -16.23
CA PHE A 252 10.82 0.05 -17.63
C PHE A 252 10.75 1.27 -18.55
N PHE A 253 10.71 2.47 -17.98
CA PHE A 253 10.77 3.72 -18.71
C PHE A 253 12.23 4.12 -18.99
N ASP A 254 12.56 4.35 -20.26
CA ASP A 254 13.85 4.84 -20.68
C ASP A 254 13.81 6.38 -20.76
N LYS A 255 14.48 7.04 -19.84
CA LYS A 255 14.52 8.51 -19.75
C LYS A 255 15.22 9.18 -20.94
N GLU A 256 16.13 8.48 -21.60
CA GLU A 256 16.86 9.02 -22.76
C GLU A 256 15.96 9.05 -24.01
N THR A 257 15.19 7.99 -24.22
CA THR A 257 14.30 7.88 -25.39
C THR A 257 12.88 8.35 -25.13
N GLY A 258 12.47 8.46 -23.87
CA GLY A 258 11.09 8.75 -23.49
C GLY A 258 10.13 7.61 -23.79
N LYS A 259 10.60 6.37 -23.87
CA LYS A 259 9.82 5.20 -24.26
C LYS A 259 9.79 4.14 -23.16
N TYR A 260 8.76 3.33 -23.22
CA TYR A 260 8.55 2.18 -22.32
C TYR A 260 9.08 0.90 -22.96
N ASN A 261 10.11 0.32 -22.37
CA ASN A 261 10.78 -0.87 -22.89
C ASN A 261 10.36 -2.11 -22.08
N MET A 262 9.41 -2.86 -22.63
CA MET A 262 8.95 -4.13 -22.05
C MET A 262 9.84 -5.28 -22.56
N LYS A 263 10.95 -5.51 -21.89
CA LYS A 263 11.97 -6.49 -22.27
C LYS A 263 11.45 -7.91 -22.33
N GLY A 264 10.57 -8.27 -21.41
CA GLY A 264 9.98 -9.61 -21.32
C GLY A 264 9.11 -9.98 -22.53
N GLU A 265 8.51 -8.98 -23.18
CA GLU A 265 7.73 -9.16 -24.41
C GLU A 265 8.46 -8.70 -25.67
N GLY A 266 9.65 -8.10 -25.53
CA GLY A 266 10.42 -7.55 -26.64
C GLY A 266 9.72 -6.40 -27.36
N LYS A 267 8.97 -5.58 -26.62
CA LYS A 267 8.19 -4.46 -27.15
C LYS A 267 8.65 -3.12 -26.58
N ILE A 268 8.64 -2.09 -27.42
CA ILE A 268 8.95 -0.71 -27.03
C ILE A 268 7.77 0.17 -27.44
N PHE A 269 7.29 0.99 -26.49
CA PHE A 269 6.12 1.83 -26.68
C PHE A 269 6.39 3.29 -26.39
N THR A 270 5.73 4.19 -27.12
CA THR A 270 5.50 5.56 -26.67
C THR A 270 4.45 5.54 -25.53
N SER A 271 4.27 6.68 -24.85
CA SER A 271 3.23 6.80 -23.81
C SER A 271 1.83 6.44 -24.33
N GLU A 272 1.45 6.99 -25.48
CA GLU A 272 0.15 6.73 -26.10
C GLU A 272 -0.02 5.28 -26.52
N GLU A 273 1.00 4.70 -27.15
CA GLU A 273 1.01 3.29 -27.56
C GLU A 273 0.87 2.37 -26.35
N PHE A 274 1.52 2.70 -25.22
CA PHE A 274 1.40 1.92 -24.02
C PHE A 274 0.01 2.02 -23.40
N ASN A 275 -0.61 3.19 -23.43
CA ASN A 275 -2.01 3.35 -23.03
C ASN A 275 -2.95 2.48 -23.88
N PHE A 276 -2.75 2.39 -25.18
CA PHE A 276 -3.52 1.49 -26.04
C PHE A 276 -3.26 0.01 -25.74
N TYR A 277 -2.03 -0.34 -25.43
CA TYR A 277 -1.69 -1.69 -24.97
C TYR A 277 -2.47 -2.07 -23.69
N LEU A 278 -2.53 -1.18 -22.70
CA LEU A 278 -3.30 -1.39 -21.48
C LEU A 278 -4.81 -1.45 -21.77
N GLN A 279 -5.30 -0.63 -22.66
CA GLN A 279 -6.71 -0.66 -23.11
C GLN A 279 -7.04 -2.03 -23.73
N ASP A 280 -6.18 -2.56 -24.58
CA ASP A 280 -6.38 -3.86 -25.21
C ASP A 280 -6.45 -4.99 -24.17
N LEU A 281 -5.59 -4.96 -23.16
CA LEU A 281 -5.66 -5.90 -22.04
C LEU A 281 -6.99 -5.79 -21.27
N ALA A 282 -7.43 -4.56 -20.99
CA ALA A 282 -8.68 -4.30 -20.29
C ALA A 282 -9.94 -4.67 -21.12
N ASN A 283 -9.82 -4.66 -22.45
CA ASN A 283 -10.88 -5.14 -23.34
C ASN A 283 -10.97 -6.68 -23.38
N GLN A 284 -9.86 -7.37 -23.14
CA GLN A 284 -9.81 -8.84 -23.17
C GLN A 284 -10.12 -9.48 -21.82
N TYR A 285 -9.80 -8.79 -20.72
CA TYR A 285 -9.94 -9.28 -19.35
C TYR A 285 -10.68 -8.26 -18.49
N PRO A 286 -11.42 -8.67 -17.46
CA PRO A 286 -12.17 -7.74 -16.59
C PRO A 286 -11.23 -7.01 -15.62
N ILE A 287 -10.29 -6.24 -16.15
CA ILE A 287 -9.41 -5.35 -15.40
C ILE A 287 -10.21 -4.09 -15.06
N VAL A 288 -10.34 -3.78 -13.78
CA VAL A 288 -11.09 -2.63 -13.29
C VAL A 288 -10.22 -1.55 -12.65
N SER A 289 -8.93 -1.84 -12.43
CA SER A 289 -7.99 -0.91 -11.82
C SER A 289 -6.59 -1.09 -12.40
N ILE A 290 -5.94 0.04 -12.74
CA ILE A 290 -4.56 0.09 -13.21
C ILE A 290 -3.82 1.13 -12.36
N GLU A 291 -2.73 0.71 -11.74
CA GLU A 291 -1.86 1.54 -10.93
C GLU A 291 -0.57 1.85 -11.71
N ASP A 292 -0.13 3.10 -11.63
CA ASP A 292 1.12 3.59 -12.21
C ASP A 292 1.39 3.07 -13.64
N GLY A 293 0.41 3.28 -14.52
CA GLY A 293 0.50 2.86 -15.93
C GLY A 293 1.51 3.63 -16.77
N LEU A 294 2.08 4.72 -16.25
CA LEU A 294 3.14 5.52 -16.87
C LEU A 294 4.22 5.83 -15.85
N ASP A 295 5.36 6.37 -16.34
CA ASP A 295 6.43 6.89 -15.47
C ASP A 295 5.94 8.07 -14.61
N GLU A 296 6.45 8.16 -13.40
CA GLU A 296 6.07 9.22 -12.42
C GLU A 296 6.24 10.65 -12.93
N SER A 297 7.09 10.87 -13.93
CA SER A 297 7.30 12.16 -14.57
C SER A 297 6.45 12.40 -15.82
N ASP A 298 5.79 11.37 -16.32
CA ASP A 298 5.01 11.41 -17.58
C ASP A 298 3.57 11.87 -17.36
N TRP A 299 3.41 13.10 -16.92
CA TRP A 299 2.10 13.68 -16.61
C TRP A 299 1.22 13.83 -17.85
N ALA A 300 1.77 14.13 -19.01
CA ALA A 300 1.03 14.16 -20.27
C ALA A 300 0.51 12.77 -20.66
N GLY A 301 1.31 11.73 -20.44
CA GLY A 301 0.88 10.34 -20.63
C GLY A 301 -0.25 9.93 -19.70
N PHE A 302 -0.17 10.29 -18.41
CA PHE A 302 -1.26 10.06 -17.45
C PHE A 302 -2.53 10.83 -17.83
N LYS A 303 -2.42 12.04 -18.35
CA LYS A 303 -3.58 12.78 -18.81
C LYS A 303 -4.27 12.06 -19.98
N HIS A 304 -3.51 11.63 -20.97
CA HIS A 304 -4.02 10.83 -22.09
C HIS A 304 -4.68 9.53 -21.60
N GLN A 305 -4.05 8.83 -20.64
CA GLN A 305 -4.62 7.62 -20.05
C GLN A 305 -5.94 7.89 -19.34
N THR A 306 -6.03 9.01 -18.60
CA THR A 306 -7.25 9.38 -17.87
C THR A 306 -8.40 9.72 -18.84
N GLU A 307 -8.12 10.44 -19.91
CA GLU A 307 -9.08 10.74 -20.96
C GLU A 307 -9.56 9.46 -21.67
N LEU A 308 -8.66 8.53 -21.92
CA LEU A 308 -8.96 7.28 -22.63
C LEU A 308 -9.72 6.26 -21.76
N LEU A 309 -9.35 6.10 -20.49
CA LEU A 309 -9.78 4.99 -19.64
C LEU A 309 -10.51 5.41 -18.36
N GLY A 310 -10.39 6.67 -17.93
CA GLY A 310 -10.82 7.11 -16.60
C GLY A 310 -12.32 6.99 -16.32
N ASP A 311 -13.17 6.97 -17.33
CA ASP A 311 -14.61 6.79 -17.16
C ASP A 311 -14.99 5.33 -16.85
N LYS A 312 -14.14 4.39 -17.22
CA LYS A 312 -14.42 2.95 -17.10
C LYS A 312 -13.54 2.23 -16.10
N LEU A 313 -12.34 2.75 -15.82
CA LEU A 313 -11.36 2.11 -14.98
C LEU A 313 -10.92 3.03 -13.84
N GLN A 314 -10.60 2.42 -12.71
CA GLN A 314 -9.86 3.08 -11.65
C GLN A 314 -8.41 3.24 -12.09
N LEU A 315 -7.91 4.46 -12.08
CA LEU A 315 -6.53 4.79 -12.39
C LEU A 315 -5.85 5.31 -11.12
N VAL A 316 -4.94 4.51 -10.58
CA VAL A 316 -4.31 4.76 -9.28
C VAL A 316 -2.93 5.39 -9.47
N GLY A 317 -2.69 6.50 -8.79
CA GLY A 317 -1.36 7.09 -8.69
C GLY A 317 -0.67 6.64 -7.41
N ASP A 318 0.46 5.91 -7.54
CA ASP A 318 1.36 5.52 -6.45
C ASP A 318 2.61 6.42 -6.46
N ASP A 319 3.62 6.08 -7.24
CA ASP A 319 4.84 6.91 -7.37
C ASP A 319 4.54 8.29 -7.94
N LEU A 320 3.44 8.41 -8.68
CA LEU A 320 2.95 9.68 -9.20
C LEU A 320 2.65 10.70 -8.09
N PHE A 321 2.05 10.27 -6.99
CA PHE A 321 1.59 11.13 -5.90
C PHE A 321 2.37 10.99 -4.60
N VAL A 322 2.97 9.85 -4.34
CA VAL A 322 3.74 9.51 -3.13
C VAL A 322 3.06 9.91 -1.82
N THR A 323 1.73 9.74 -1.74
CA THR A 323 0.91 10.12 -0.58
C THR A 323 1.07 11.59 -0.16
N ASN A 324 1.47 12.45 -1.11
CA ASN A 324 1.79 13.86 -0.88
C ASN A 324 0.62 14.75 -1.31
N THR A 325 0.06 15.52 -0.38
CA THR A 325 -1.11 16.38 -0.66
C THR A 325 -0.84 17.46 -1.70
N LYS A 326 0.37 17.99 -1.77
CA LYS A 326 0.73 19.03 -2.75
C LYS A 326 0.72 18.47 -4.17
N ILE A 327 1.27 17.26 -4.34
CA ILE A 327 1.33 16.59 -5.65
C ILE A 327 -0.06 16.08 -6.03
N LEU A 328 -0.80 15.52 -5.08
CA LEU A 328 -2.19 15.09 -5.30
C LEU A 328 -3.07 16.28 -5.73
N ALA A 329 -2.95 17.43 -5.07
CA ALA A 329 -3.71 18.63 -5.42
C ALA A 329 -3.47 19.04 -6.88
N ARG A 330 -2.23 18.98 -7.35
CA ARG A 330 -1.89 19.22 -8.76
C ARG A 330 -2.58 18.20 -9.68
N GLY A 331 -2.55 16.93 -9.33
CA GLY A 331 -3.21 15.87 -10.11
C GLY A 331 -4.71 16.08 -10.22
N ILE A 332 -5.34 16.46 -9.11
CA ILE A 332 -6.78 16.78 -9.08
C ILE A 332 -7.08 17.98 -9.98
N GLU A 333 -6.32 19.05 -9.87
CA GLU A 333 -6.51 20.26 -10.68
C GLU A 333 -6.33 19.99 -12.18
N GLU A 334 -5.33 19.20 -12.55
CA GLU A 334 -5.04 18.86 -13.95
C GLU A 334 -5.93 17.73 -14.51
N GLY A 335 -6.76 17.10 -13.68
CA GLY A 335 -7.63 16.00 -14.11
C GLY A 335 -6.86 14.74 -14.47
N ILE A 336 -5.88 14.38 -13.67
CA ILE A 336 -4.98 13.25 -13.86
C ILE A 336 -5.30 12.16 -12.85
N THR A 337 -5.55 10.94 -13.33
CA THR A 337 -6.01 9.79 -12.55
C THR A 337 -7.35 10.01 -11.86
N ASN A 338 -7.81 9.05 -11.05
CA ASN A 338 -9.06 9.15 -10.28
C ASN A 338 -8.99 8.40 -8.95
N SER A 339 -7.79 7.96 -8.56
CA SER A 339 -7.52 7.23 -7.32
C SER A 339 -6.08 7.48 -6.86
N ILE A 340 -5.85 7.34 -5.57
CA ILE A 340 -4.52 7.42 -4.97
C ILE A 340 -4.20 6.15 -4.19
N LEU A 341 -2.95 5.67 -4.32
CA LEU A 341 -2.41 4.67 -3.41
C LEU A 341 -1.86 5.37 -2.16
N ILE A 342 -2.21 4.86 -1.00
CA ILE A 342 -1.80 5.43 0.28
C ILE A 342 -0.76 4.53 0.94
N LYS A 343 0.44 5.04 1.04
CA LYS A 343 1.57 4.40 1.73
C LYS A 343 2.11 5.39 2.76
N PHE A 344 1.76 5.20 4.02
CA PHE A 344 2.09 6.19 5.07
C PHE A 344 3.59 6.45 5.25
N ASN A 345 4.47 5.52 4.84
CA ASN A 345 5.92 5.77 4.89
C ASN A 345 6.45 6.63 3.74
N GLN A 346 5.67 6.83 2.66
CA GLN A 346 6.03 7.77 1.58
C GLN A 346 5.98 9.23 2.04
N ILE A 347 5.17 9.52 3.04
CA ILE A 347 5.02 10.87 3.62
C ILE A 347 5.56 10.95 5.06
N GLY A 348 5.42 9.92 5.88
CA GLY A 348 6.12 9.75 7.13
C GLY A 348 5.38 10.13 8.40
N SER A 349 4.08 10.42 8.36
CA SER A 349 3.25 10.61 9.55
C SER A 349 1.81 10.20 9.33
N LEU A 350 1.12 9.84 10.39
CA LEU A 350 -0.32 9.52 10.34
C LEU A 350 -1.14 10.76 9.97
N THR A 351 -0.82 11.90 10.53
CA THR A 351 -1.55 13.16 10.26
C THR A 351 -1.53 13.53 8.78
N GLU A 352 -0.36 13.49 8.15
CA GLU A 352 -0.23 13.78 6.71
C GLU A 352 -0.90 12.70 5.85
N THR A 353 -0.86 11.45 6.28
CA THR A 353 -1.56 10.34 5.61
C THR A 353 -3.06 10.54 5.62
N LEU A 354 -3.64 10.90 6.77
CA LEU A 354 -5.08 11.20 6.89
C LEU A 354 -5.47 12.41 6.03
N ALA A 355 -4.61 13.43 5.95
CA ALA A 355 -4.84 14.58 5.09
C ALA A 355 -4.89 14.20 3.59
N ALA A 356 -4.03 13.31 3.15
CA ALA A 356 -4.03 12.82 1.76
C ALA A 356 -5.30 12.01 1.45
N ILE A 357 -5.72 11.13 2.35
CA ILE A 357 -6.96 10.35 2.20
C ILE A 357 -8.17 11.30 2.11
N LYS A 358 -8.25 12.29 3.00
CA LYS A 358 -9.33 13.26 3.02
C LYS A 358 -9.37 14.07 1.73
N MET A 359 -8.24 14.59 1.28
CA MET A 359 -8.15 15.37 0.03
C MET A 359 -8.63 14.54 -1.18
N ALA A 360 -8.23 13.29 -1.27
CA ALA A 360 -8.68 12.38 -2.33
C ALA A 360 -10.20 12.19 -2.30
N LYS A 361 -10.74 11.84 -1.15
CA LYS A 361 -12.18 11.61 -0.96
C LYS A 361 -13.00 12.86 -1.28
N ASP A 362 -12.59 14.02 -0.80
CA ASP A 362 -13.28 15.31 -1.05
C ASP A 362 -13.29 15.68 -2.53
N ALA A 363 -12.30 15.23 -3.31
CA ALA A 363 -12.23 15.44 -4.76
C ALA A 363 -12.94 14.36 -5.58
N GLY A 364 -13.57 13.38 -4.94
CA GLY A 364 -14.21 12.25 -5.61
C GLY A 364 -13.25 11.18 -6.11
N PHE A 365 -11.99 11.22 -5.70
CA PHE A 365 -11.02 10.15 -5.90
C PHE A 365 -11.29 9.01 -4.93
N THR A 366 -10.97 7.78 -5.32
CA THR A 366 -10.88 6.67 -4.39
C THR A 366 -9.49 6.61 -3.75
N ALA A 367 -9.37 5.90 -2.66
CA ALA A 367 -8.11 5.67 -1.97
C ALA A 367 -7.90 4.18 -1.72
N VAL A 368 -6.71 3.69 -2.00
CA VAL A 368 -6.31 2.30 -1.75
C VAL A 368 -5.23 2.30 -0.68
N ILE A 369 -5.50 1.73 0.47
CA ILE A 369 -4.51 1.61 1.54
C ILE A 369 -3.55 0.47 1.19
N SER A 370 -2.25 0.73 1.24
CA SER A 370 -1.24 -0.18 0.72
C SER A 370 -0.13 -0.49 1.73
N HIS A 371 0.35 -1.74 1.65
CA HIS A 371 1.60 -2.18 2.24
C HIS A 371 2.80 -1.72 1.40
N ARG A 372 4.01 -2.14 1.80
CA ARG A 372 5.23 -2.05 0.99
C ARG A 372 5.80 -3.46 0.78
N SER A 373 6.78 -3.59 -0.13
CA SER A 373 7.44 -4.87 -0.39
C SER A 373 8.23 -5.40 0.81
N GLY A 374 8.87 -4.53 1.57
CA GLY A 374 9.48 -4.87 2.86
C GLY A 374 8.49 -4.57 4.00
N GLU A 375 7.99 -5.62 4.64
CA GLU A 375 6.99 -5.53 5.72
C GLU A 375 7.45 -6.26 6.97
N THR A 376 6.71 -6.01 8.04
CA THR A 376 6.82 -6.72 9.31
C THR A 376 5.47 -7.34 9.65
N GLU A 377 5.34 -7.93 10.84
CA GLU A 377 4.04 -8.37 11.39
C GLU A 377 3.11 -7.21 11.80
N ASP A 378 3.56 -5.97 11.74
CA ASP A 378 2.72 -4.79 12.00
C ASP A 378 1.50 -4.78 11.07
N ALA A 379 0.32 -4.62 11.63
CA ALA A 379 -0.95 -4.67 10.91
C ALA A 379 -1.71 -3.33 10.91
N THR A 380 -1.05 -2.23 11.20
CA THR A 380 -1.65 -0.90 11.32
C THR A 380 -2.46 -0.49 10.09
N ILE A 381 -2.04 -0.87 8.88
CA ILE A 381 -2.76 -0.53 7.66
C ILE A 381 -4.17 -1.12 7.59
N ALA A 382 -4.43 -2.23 8.26
CA ALA A 382 -5.77 -2.81 8.37
C ALA A 382 -6.71 -1.87 9.15
N ASP A 383 -6.27 -1.40 10.31
CA ASP A 383 -7.00 -0.41 11.11
C ASP A 383 -7.18 0.92 10.38
N LEU A 384 -6.16 1.35 9.63
CA LEU A 384 -6.23 2.57 8.81
C LEU A 384 -7.30 2.46 7.73
N ALA A 385 -7.35 1.34 7.01
CA ALA A 385 -8.32 1.12 5.94
C ALA A 385 -9.77 1.14 6.46
N VAL A 386 -10.03 0.50 7.59
CA VAL A 386 -11.36 0.44 8.19
C VAL A 386 -11.72 1.77 8.85
N GLY A 387 -10.83 2.35 9.64
CA GLY A 387 -11.06 3.59 10.39
C GLY A 387 -11.32 4.80 9.49
N THR A 388 -10.72 4.85 8.33
CA THR A 388 -10.94 5.92 7.32
C THR A 388 -12.05 5.61 6.34
N ALA A 389 -12.64 4.40 6.38
CA ALA A 389 -13.56 3.91 5.37
C ALA A 389 -13.00 4.08 3.94
N ALA A 390 -11.71 3.82 3.76
CA ALA A 390 -11.03 3.99 2.48
C ALA A 390 -11.64 3.13 1.36
N GLY A 391 -12.13 1.96 1.71
CA GLY A 391 -12.88 1.10 0.81
C GLY A 391 -12.05 0.05 0.07
N GLN A 392 -10.73 0.22 -0.01
CA GLN A 392 -9.85 -0.71 -0.70
C GLN A 392 -8.53 -0.89 0.07
N ILE A 393 -7.96 -2.11 -0.01
CA ILE A 393 -6.65 -2.42 0.57
C ILE A 393 -5.82 -3.27 -0.39
N LYS A 394 -4.55 -2.91 -0.55
CA LYS A 394 -3.57 -3.66 -1.31
C LYS A 394 -2.46 -4.11 -0.34
N THR A 395 -2.48 -5.39 0.07
CA THR A 395 -1.55 -5.91 1.08
C THR A 395 -0.99 -7.29 0.76
N GLY A 396 -0.77 -7.56 -0.53
CA GLY A 396 -0.13 -8.77 -1.00
C GLY A 396 -1.11 -9.93 -1.22
N SER A 397 -0.55 -11.13 -1.32
CA SER A 397 -1.27 -12.35 -1.62
C SER A 397 -1.73 -13.09 -0.36
N MET A 398 -2.17 -14.34 -0.53
CA MET A 398 -2.66 -15.21 0.55
C MET A 398 -1.54 -16.09 1.13
N SER A 399 -0.31 -15.64 1.06
CA SER A 399 0.85 -16.30 1.65
C SER A 399 1.83 -15.27 2.19
N ARG A 400 2.78 -15.70 3.03
CA ARG A 400 3.72 -14.91 3.83
C ARG A 400 3.04 -14.22 5.00
N SER A 401 3.53 -14.49 6.20
CA SER A 401 2.94 -14.02 7.47
C SER A 401 2.88 -12.49 7.57
N ASP A 402 3.84 -11.78 6.94
CA ASP A 402 3.88 -10.33 6.86
C ASP A 402 2.69 -9.73 6.08
N ARG A 403 2.10 -10.50 5.16
CA ARG A 403 0.89 -10.13 4.42
C ARG A 403 -0.37 -10.60 5.16
N VAL A 404 -0.38 -11.87 5.53
CA VAL A 404 -1.52 -12.51 6.19
C VAL A 404 -1.85 -11.86 7.54
N ALA A 405 -0.85 -11.30 8.23
CA ALA A 405 -1.08 -10.54 9.47
C ALA A 405 -2.11 -9.41 9.29
N LYS A 406 -2.08 -8.70 8.14
CA LYS A 406 -3.01 -7.61 7.82
C LYS A 406 -4.42 -8.17 7.56
N TYR A 407 -4.53 -9.26 6.81
CA TYR A 407 -5.80 -9.94 6.55
C TYR A 407 -6.43 -10.48 7.83
N ASN A 408 -5.63 -11.09 8.70
CA ASN A 408 -6.10 -11.59 9.99
C ASN A 408 -6.60 -10.45 10.90
N GLN A 409 -5.93 -9.30 10.86
CA GLN A 409 -6.38 -8.12 11.60
C GLN A 409 -7.73 -7.62 11.07
N LEU A 410 -7.93 -7.60 9.75
CA LEU A 410 -9.23 -7.26 9.16
C LEU A 410 -10.33 -8.22 9.60
N LEU A 411 -10.06 -9.52 9.73
CA LEU A 411 -11.03 -10.50 10.21
C LEU A 411 -11.45 -10.20 11.67
N ARG A 412 -10.49 -9.84 12.54
CA ARG A 412 -10.78 -9.44 13.93
C ARG A 412 -11.64 -8.18 13.99
N ILE A 413 -11.33 -7.20 13.13
CA ILE A 413 -12.09 -5.95 13.04
C ILE A 413 -13.51 -6.22 12.55
N GLU A 414 -13.68 -7.04 11.50
CA GLU A 414 -15.00 -7.43 10.98
C GLU A 414 -15.86 -8.08 12.07
N GLU A 415 -15.28 -8.99 12.85
CA GLU A 415 -15.95 -9.65 13.98
C GLU A 415 -16.38 -8.61 15.02
N ALA A 416 -15.51 -7.67 15.37
CA ALA A 416 -15.80 -6.63 16.36
C ALA A 416 -16.88 -5.64 15.90
N LEU A 417 -16.94 -5.31 14.62
CA LEU A 417 -17.90 -4.35 14.06
C LEU A 417 -19.22 -4.97 13.67
N GLY A 418 -19.24 -6.24 13.22
CA GLY A 418 -20.45 -6.89 12.73
C GLY A 418 -21.11 -6.06 11.61
N GLU A 419 -22.39 -5.78 11.75
CA GLU A 419 -23.17 -5.03 10.75
C GLU A 419 -22.81 -3.54 10.66
N ARG A 420 -22.01 -3.00 11.56
CA ARG A 420 -21.56 -1.60 11.53
C ARG A 420 -20.54 -1.29 10.42
N ALA A 421 -19.99 -2.30 9.80
CA ALA A 421 -19.01 -2.14 8.71
C ALA A 421 -19.45 -2.97 7.50
N PRO A 422 -20.12 -2.36 6.51
CA PRO A 422 -20.50 -3.06 5.30
C PRO A 422 -19.28 -3.42 4.45
N PHE A 423 -19.39 -4.52 3.71
CA PHE A 423 -18.47 -4.87 2.63
C PHE A 423 -19.14 -4.50 1.31
N ASN A 424 -18.66 -3.45 0.67
CA ASN A 424 -19.30 -2.86 -0.51
C ASN A 424 -18.78 -3.44 -1.85
N GLY A 425 -17.70 -4.20 -1.82
CA GLY A 425 -17.15 -4.89 -2.99
C GLY A 425 -16.83 -3.94 -4.14
N LEU A 426 -17.35 -4.23 -5.31
CA LEU A 426 -17.03 -3.50 -6.53
C LEU A 426 -17.44 -2.01 -6.50
N LYS A 427 -18.41 -1.64 -5.67
CA LYS A 427 -18.83 -0.24 -5.50
C LYS A 427 -17.75 0.68 -4.95
N GLU A 428 -16.72 0.09 -4.32
CA GLU A 428 -15.58 0.85 -3.80
C GLU A 428 -14.57 1.24 -4.91
N VAL A 429 -14.67 0.61 -6.08
CA VAL A 429 -13.74 0.82 -7.19
C VAL A 429 -14.27 1.91 -8.10
N LYS A 430 -13.46 2.91 -8.41
CA LYS A 430 -13.83 4.03 -9.27
C LYS A 430 -14.25 3.55 -10.67
N GLY A 431 -15.31 4.12 -11.21
CA GLY A 431 -15.81 3.77 -12.53
C GLY A 431 -16.66 2.50 -12.58
N GLN A 432 -16.92 1.84 -11.45
CA GLN A 432 -17.64 0.57 -11.37
C GLN A 432 -18.97 0.67 -10.60
N ALA A 433 -19.36 1.83 -10.12
CA ALA A 433 -20.61 2.06 -9.35
C ALA A 433 -21.83 2.21 -10.27
#